data_0971224be7af062357888417de0d8a93
#
_entry.id   0971224be7af062357888417de0d8a93
#
_cell.length_a   1.000
_cell.length_b   1.000
_cell.length_c   1.000
_cell.angle_alpha   90.00
_cell.angle_beta   90.00
_cell.angle_gamma   90.00
#
_symmetry.space_group_name_H-M   'P 1'
#
loop_
_entity.id
_entity.type
_entity.pdbx_description
1 polymer ?
#
loop_
_entity_poly.entity_id
_entity_poly.type
_entity_poly.pdbx_seq_one_letter_code
_entity_poly.pdbx_strand_id
1 'polypeptide(L)'
;MRHVIFRVEKERYGLPLSAIREVVLPPATFSRVPRAPRAVVGVMNLRGRVVTVVELRELLHLSDASSPMQKVVLLDRGRRDLGLLVTEVDGIESVEKVSPPPGHPSPSVRGITRLRGLAVTILDPEGVDGAVAALFGHK
;
A
#
# COMPACT_ATOMS: atom_id res chain seq x y z
N MET A 1 -7.89 -2.08 -17.39
CA MET A 1 -7.89 -1.06 -16.34
C MET A 1 -6.46 -0.74 -15.91
N ARG A 2 -6.14 0.52 -15.79
CA ARG A 2 -4.78 0.93 -15.44
C ARG A 2 -4.52 0.82 -13.96
N HIS A 3 -3.33 0.33 -13.64
CA HIS A 3 -2.88 0.11 -12.28
C HIS A 3 -1.50 0.72 -12.08
N VAL A 4 -1.25 1.22 -10.88
CA VAL A 4 0.10 1.57 -10.46
C VAL A 4 0.74 0.32 -9.90
N ILE A 5 1.92 -0.02 -10.42
CA ILE A 5 2.66 -1.21 -10.01
C ILE A 5 3.82 -0.77 -9.14
N PHE A 6 3.95 -1.39 -7.98
CA PHE A 6 5.01 -1.06 -7.05
C PHE A 6 5.54 -2.34 -6.40
N ARG A 7 6.68 -2.22 -5.76
CA ARG A 7 7.31 -3.34 -5.08
C ARG A 7 7.30 -3.13 -3.57
N VAL A 8 7.07 -4.23 -2.87
CA VAL A 8 7.28 -4.29 -1.44
C VAL A 8 8.25 -5.45 -1.24
N GLU A 9 9.46 -5.16 -0.83
CA GLU A 9 10.56 -6.09 -0.83
C GLU A 9 10.81 -6.59 -2.25
N LYS A 10 10.68 -7.88 -2.49
CA LYS A 10 10.88 -8.46 -3.82
C LYS A 10 9.57 -8.75 -4.55
N GLU A 11 8.44 -8.52 -3.88
CA GLU A 11 7.13 -8.84 -4.44
C GLU A 11 6.53 -7.64 -5.15
N ARG A 12 5.79 -7.91 -6.22
CA ARG A 12 5.10 -6.85 -6.96
C ARG A 12 3.64 -6.81 -6.63
N TYR A 13 3.13 -5.60 -6.50
CA TYR A 13 1.75 -5.33 -6.16
C TYR A 13 1.19 -4.28 -7.10
N GLY A 14 -0.12 -4.24 -7.21
CA GLY A 14 -0.78 -3.21 -8.01
C GLY A 14 -2.03 -2.70 -7.33
N LEU A 15 -2.31 -1.43 -7.55
CA LEU A 15 -3.54 -0.79 -7.11
C LEU A 15 -4.15 -0.05 -8.31
N PRO A 16 -5.49 -0.03 -8.42
CA PRO A 16 -6.11 0.74 -9.50
C PRO A 16 -5.65 2.18 -9.47
N LEU A 17 -5.35 2.73 -10.64
CA LEU A 17 -4.89 4.12 -10.75
C LEU A 17 -5.89 5.08 -10.11
N SER A 18 -7.19 4.78 -10.24
CA SER A 18 -8.24 5.62 -9.69
C SER A 18 -8.24 5.70 -8.17
N ALA A 19 -7.56 4.76 -7.50
CA ALA A 19 -7.49 4.74 -6.04
C ALA A 19 -6.30 5.51 -5.50
N ILE A 20 -5.45 6.05 -6.38
CA ILE A 20 -4.21 6.70 -5.96
C ILE A 20 -4.28 8.17 -6.29
N ARG A 21 -3.96 9.01 -5.30
CA ARG A 21 -3.90 10.46 -5.50
C ARG A 21 -2.55 10.85 -6.09
N GLU A 22 -1.47 10.39 -5.50
CA GLU A 22 -0.12 10.69 -5.99
C GLU A 22 0.89 9.79 -5.28
N VAL A 23 2.12 9.82 -5.77
CA VAL A 23 3.25 9.14 -5.15
C VAL A 23 4.23 10.22 -4.73
N VAL A 24 4.68 10.17 -3.47
CA VAL A 24 5.60 11.17 -2.95
C VAL A 24 6.77 10.50 -2.26
N LEU A 25 7.82 11.27 -2.02
CA LEU A 25 8.96 10.79 -1.25
C LEU A 25 8.63 10.85 0.23
N PRO A 26 9.10 9.90 1.03
CA PRO A 26 8.93 10.00 2.46
C PRO A 26 9.82 11.11 3.03
N PRO A 27 9.43 11.69 4.16
CA PRO A 27 10.31 12.66 4.83
C PRO A 27 11.52 11.95 5.42
N ALA A 28 12.54 12.73 5.79
CA ALA A 28 13.71 12.16 6.44
C ALA A 28 13.33 11.45 7.75
N THR A 29 12.34 11.98 8.46
CA THR A 29 11.85 11.42 9.71
C THR A 29 10.34 11.58 9.76
N PHE A 30 9.64 10.51 10.14
CA PHE A 30 8.20 10.58 10.39
C PHE A 30 7.94 11.05 11.81
N SER A 31 6.87 11.80 12.02
CA SER A 31 6.41 12.14 13.35
C SER A 31 5.73 10.92 13.95
N ARG A 32 6.13 10.52 15.13
CA ARG A 32 5.62 9.31 15.75
C ARG A 32 4.24 9.54 16.33
N VAL A 33 3.41 8.52 16.23
CA VAL A 33 2.09 8.50 16.86
C VAL A 33 2.22 7.60 18.09
N PRO A 34 2.03 8.14 19.31
CA PRO A 34 2.17 7.34 20.52
C PRO A 34 1.21 6.16 20.52
N ARG A 35 1.70 5.00 20.92
CA ARG A 35 0.92 3.77 21.04
C ARG A 35 0.28 3.32 19.74
N ALA A 36 0.82 3.75 18.61
CA ALA A 36 0.31 3.34 17.33
C ALA A 36 0.65 1.87 17.06
N PRO A 37 -0.18 1.18 16.25
CA PRO A 37 0.15 -0.16 15.81
C PRO A 37 1.48 -0.21 15.08
N ARG A 38 2.11 -1.38 15.08
CA ARG A 38 3.45 -1.54 14.52
C ARG A 38 3.53 -1.16 13.05
N ALA A 39 2.48 -1.39 12.28
CA ALA A 39 2.47 -1.06 10.86
C ALA A 39 2.46 0.45 10.61
N VAL A 40 2.05 1.26 11.58
CA VAL A 40 2.00 2.71 11.43
C VAL A 40 3.41 3.27 11.62
N VAL A 41 4.00 3.77 10.54
CA VAL A 41 5.32 4.40 10.58
C VAL A 41 5.27 5.71 11.34
N GLY A 42 4.18 6.45 11.15
CA GLY A 42 3.98 7.75 11.75
C GLY A 42 3.12 8.62 10.86
N VAL A 43 3.24 9.91 11.05
CA VAL A 43 2.52 10.86 10.20
C VAL A 43 3.52 11.79 9.54
N MET A 44 3.13 12.33 8.40
CA MET A 44 3.91 13.32 7.69
C MET A 44 3.01 14.48 7.31
N ASN A 45 3.62 15.65 7.20
CA ASN A 45 2.90 16.84 6.71
C ASN A 45 3.13 16.93 5.21
N LEU A 46 2.04 16.96 4.46
CA LEU A 46 2.10 17.12 3.02
C LEU A 46 1.24 18.31 2.64
N ARG A 47 1.91 19.42 2.35
CA ARG A 47 1.25 20.66 1.91
C ARG A 47 0.15 21.09 2.88
N GLY A 48 0.45 21.01 4.18
CA GLY A 48 -0.49 21.43 5.23
C GLY A 48 -1.47 20.36 5.67
N ARG A 49 -1.43 19.18 5.06
CA ARG A 49 -2.30 18.06 5.45
C ARG A 49 -1.48 17.01 6.18
N VAL A 50 -2.07 16.47 7.23
CA VAL A 50 -1.44 15.41 8.00
C VAL A 50 -1.84 14.07 7.39
N VAL A 51 -0.85 13.30 6.96
CA VAL A 51 -1.05 12.01 6.32
C VAL A 51 -0.53 10.92 7.26
N THR A 52 -1.37 9.94 7.54
CA THR A 52 -0.96 8.76 8.28
C THR A 52 -0.29 7.79 7.31
N VAL A 53 0.92 7.35 7.63
CA VAL A 53 1.68 6.48 6.75
C VAL A 53 1.83 5.12 7.39
N VAL A 54 1.45 4.09 6.63
CA VAL A 54 1.48 2.70 7.05
C VAL A 54 2.51 1.97 6.20
N GLU A 55 3.34 1.16 6.84
CA GLU A 55 4.29 0.34 6.12
C GLU A 55 3.54 -0.87 5.55
N LEU A 56 3.47 -0.92 4.23
CA LEU A 56 2.70 -1.98 3.58
C LEU A 56 3.29 -3.35 3.87
N ARG A 57 4.61 -3.43 4.03
CA ARG A 57 5.29 -4.67 4.39
C ARG A 57 4.72 -5.26 5.69
N GLU A 58 4.52 -4.42 6.69
CA GLU A 58 3.95 -4.87 7.97
C GLU A 58 2.47 -5.20 7.83
N LEU A 59 1.75 -4.40 7.07
CA LEU A 59 0.31 -4.61 6.89
C LEU A 59 0.03 -5.95 6.20
N LEU A 60 0.89 -6.36 5.27
CA LEU A 60 0.74 -7.61 4.53
C LEU A 60 1.43 -8.79 5.24
N HIS A 61 2.00 -8.55 6.41
CA HIS A 61 2.67 -9.58 7.22
C HIS A 61 3.85 -10.25 6.49
N LEU A 62 4.60 -9.47 5.74
CA LEU A 62 5.80 -9.96 5.09
C LEU A 62 6.93 -10.02 6.10
N SER A 63 7.67 -11.11 6.11
CA SER A 63 8.70 -11.35 7.12
C SER A 63 10.07 -10.78 6.76
N ASP A 64 10.33 -10.57 5.49
CA ASP A 64 11.62 -10.09 5.04
C ASP A 64 11.63 -8.56 5.04
N ALA A 65 12.63 -7.97 5.70
CA ALA A 65 12.68 -6.54 5.89
C ALA A 65 14.04 -5.97 5.46
N SER A 66 14.55 -6.43 4.33
CA SER A 66 15.88 -6.06 3.88
C SER A 66 15.94 -4.85 2.97
N SER A 67 14.84 -4.52 2.29
CA SER A 67 14.83 -3.43 1.33
C SER A 67 14.44 -2.10 1.97
N PRO A 68 15.11 -0.99 1.61
CA PRO A 68 14.67 0.32 2.09
C PRO A 68 13.33 0.69 1.47
N MET A 69 12.50 1.36 2.25
CA MET A 69 11.20 1.84 1.80
C MET A 69 11.37 3.27 1.31
N GLN A 70 11.19 3.52 0.04
CA GLN A 70 11.61 4.76 -0.60
C GLN A 70 10.49 5.62 -1.19
N LYS A 71 9.26 5.13 -1.21
CA LYS A 71 8.14 5.88 -1.80
C LYS A 71 6.90 5.75 -0.93
N VAL A 72 6.08 6.78 -0.94
CA VAL A 72 4.79 6.77 -0.27
C VAL A 72 3.71 6.89 -1.34
N VAL A 73 2.83 5.90 -1.40
CA VAL A 73 1.70 5.89 -2.30
C VAL A 73 0.50 6.44 -1.54
N LEU A 74 0.02 7.61 -1.94
CA LEU A 74 -1.11 8.28 -1.28
C LEU A 74 -2.41 7.78 -1.88
N LEU A 75 -3.27 7.27 -1.03
CA LEU A 75 -4.56 6.75 -1.47
C LEU A 75 -5.60 7.87 -1.50
N ASP A 76 -6.45 7.79 -2.51
CA ASP A 76 -7.57 8.72 -2.65
C ASP A 76 -8.81 8.07 -2.01
N ARG A 77 -8.93 8.22 -0.68
CA ARG A 77 -9.95 7.56 0.10
C ARG A 77 -10.79 8.57 0.88
N GLY A 78 -11.48 9.43 0.15
CA GLY A 78 -12.43 10.34 0.77
C GLY A 78 -11.80 11.26 1.81
N ARG A 79 -12.23 11.11 3.06
CA ARG A 79 -11.77 11.98 4.14
C ARG A 79 -10.46 11.55 4.78
N ARG A 80 -10.03 10.33 4.51
CA ARG A 80 -8.85 9.79 5.17
C ARG A 80 -7.62 10.04 4.33
N ASP A 81 -6.63 10.68 4.93
CA ASP A 81 -5.34 10.87 4.30
C ASP A 81 -4.44 9.71 4.72
N LEU A 82 -4.28 8.76 3.82
CA LEU A 82 -3.55 7.53 4.09
C LEU A 82 -2.46 7.35 3.03
N GLY A 83 -1.24 7.10 3.49
CA GLY A 83 -0.13 6.77 2.63
C GLY A 83 0.38 5.37 2.92
N LEU A 84 0.79 4.68 1.88
CA LEU A 84 1.40 3.35 1.99
C LEU A 84 2.88 3.48 1.68
N LEU A 85 3.72 3.10 2.64
CA LEU A 85 5.17 3.13 2.44
C LEU A 85 5.57 1.84 1.74
N VAL A 86 6.20 1.98 0.59
CA VAL A 86 6.59 0.86 -0.27
C VAL A 86 8.05 0.97 -0.67
N THR A 87 8.62 -0.12 -1.19
CA THR A 87 10.02 -0.14 -1.59
C THR A 87 10.28 0.77 -2.78
N GLU A 88 9.49 0.62 -3.84
CA GLU A 88 9.66 1.42 -5.05
C GLU A 88 8.38 1.34 -5.89
N VAL A 89 8.18 2.35 -6.72
CA VAL A 89 7.09 2.37 -7.68
C VAL A 89 7.68 2.14 -9.07
N ASP A 90 7.18 1.13 -9.76
CA ASP A 90 7.72 0.72 -11.06
C ASP A 90 7.03 1.42 -12.23
N GLY A 91 5.79 1.85 -12.08
CA GLY A 91 5.09 2.55 -13.15
C GLY A 91 3.62 2.21 -13.23
N ILE A 92 3.04 2.51 -14.37
CA ILE A 92 1.61 2.29 -14.63
C ILE A 92 1.49 1.26 -15.74
N GLU A 93 0.65 0.25 -15.52
CA GLU A 93 0.42 -0.82 -16.50
C GLU A 93 -1.06 -1.07 -16.67
N SER A 94 -1.43 -1.55 -17.85
CA SER A 94 -2.79 -2.05 -18.10
C SER A 94 -2.91 -3.47 -17.56
N VAL A 95 -3.93 -3.71 -16.76
CA VAL A 95 -4.21 -5.03 -16.23
C VAL A 95 -5.53 -5.49 -16.81
N GLU A 96 -5.48 -6.56 -17.61
CA GLU A 96 -6.66 -7.04 -18.34
C GLU A 96 -7.37 -8.15 -17.60
N LYS A 97 -6.61 -8.98 -16.90
CA LYS A 97 -7.18 -10.17 -16.28
C LYS A 97 -6.59 -10.36 -14.89
N VAL A 98 -7.47 -10.54 -13.91
CA VAL A 98 -7.07 -10.80 -12.53
C VAL A 98 -7.70 -12.14 -12.13
N SER A 99 -6.86 -13.09 -11.74
CA SER A 99 -7.32 -14.40 -11.29
C SER A 99 -7.47 -14.40 -9.77
N PRO A 100 -8.38 -15.21 -9.24
CA PRO A 100 -8.53 -15.28 -7.78
C PRO A 100 -7.21 -15.67 -7.11
N PRO A 101 -6.94 -15.16 -5.91
CA PRO A 101 -5.70 -15.52 -5.20
C PRO A 101 -5.76 -16.97 -4.74
N PRO A 102 -4.61 -17.65 -4.68
CA PRO A 102 -4.56 -18.98 -4.10
C PRO A 102 -4.71 -18.92 -2.59
N GLY A 103 -5.25 -19.99 -2.01
CA GLY A 103 -5.36 -20.10 -0.57
C GLY A 103 -6.55 -19.35 -0.01
N HIS A 104 -6.41 -18.90 1.21
CA HIS A 104 -7.50 -18.22 1.90
C HIS A 104 -7.70 -16.80 1.37
N PRO A 105 -8.95 -16.39 1.11
CA PRO A 105 -9.19 -15.05 0.64
C PRO A 105 -8.82 -14.01 1.71
N SER A 106 -8.27 -12.90 1.24
CA SER A 106 -7.96 -11.75 2.09
C SER A 106 -8.73 -10.56 1.54
N PRO A 107 -9.38 -9.76 2.39
CA PRO A 107 -10.07 -8.57 1.91
C PRO A 107 -9.14 -7.58 1.21
N SER A 108 -7.85 -7.60 1.55
CA SER A 108 -6.87 -6.68 0.96
C SER A 108 -6.40 -7.12 -0.43
N VAL A 109 -6.62 -8.38 -0.80
CA VAL A 109 -6.12 -8.92 -2.06
C VAL A 109 -7.28 -9.25 -2.99
N ARG A 110 -7.29 -8.61 -4.16
CA ARG A 110 -8.30 -8.87 -5.17
C ARG A 110 -7.96 -10.10 -6.00
N GLY A 111 -6.68 -10.31 -6.28
CA GLY A 111 -6.24 -11.46 -7.07
C GLY A 111 -4.82 -11.28 -7.57
N ILE A 112 -4.47 -12.08 -8.56
CA ILE A 112 -3.11 -12.11 -9.12
C ILE A 112 -3.21 -11.95 -10.63
N THR A 113 -2.29 -11.20 -11.20
CA THR A 113 -2.13 -11.09 -12.64
C THR A 113 -0.66 -11.33 -12.99
N ARG A 114 -0.39 -11.46 -14.28
CA ARG A 114 0.98 -11.58 -14.77
C ARG A 114 1.26 -10.43 -15.72
N LEU A 115 2.37 -9.75 -15.49
CA LEU A 115 2.85 -8.68 -16.35
C LEU A 115 4.28 -9.01 -16.71
N ARG A 116 4.56 -9.14 -18.00
CA ARG A 116 5.89 -9.48 -18.50
C ARG A 116 6.46 -10.73 -17.85
N GLY A 117 5.60 -11.73 -17.63
CA GLY A 117 6.02 -12.99 -17.02
C GLY A 117 6.17 -12.97 -15.51
N LEU A 118 5.92 -11.83 -14.88
CA LEU A 118 6.08 -11.68 -13.44
C LEU A 118 4.72 -11.66 -12.76
N ALA A 119 4.61 -12.34 -11.64
CA ALA A 119 3.39 -12.34 -10.85
C ALA A 119 3.22 -11.00 -10.13
N VAL A 120 2.03 -10.43 -10.20
CA VAL A 120 1.69 -9.19 -9.53
C VAL A 120 0.41 -9.42 -8.74
N THR A 121 0.46 -9.14 -7.45
CA THR A 121 -0.71 -9.24 -6.59
C THR A 121 -1.50 -7.94 -6.66
N ILE A 122 -2.75 -8.03 -7.07
CA ILE A 122 -3.61 -6.86 -7.17
C ILE A 122 -4.34 -6.67 -5.85
N LEU A 123 -4.14 -5.51 -5.25
CA LEU A 123 -4.75 -5.17 -3.98
C LEU A 123 -6.09 -4.49 -4.17
N ASP A 124 -6.96 -4.67 -3.20
CA ASP A 124 -8.25 -4.02 -3.15
C ASP A 124 -8.13 -2.78 -2.27
N PRO A 125 -8.34 -1.57 -2.81
CA PRO A 125 -8.18 -0.36 -2.01
C PRO A 125 -9.08 -0.32 -0.77
N GLU A 126 -10.32 -0.76 -0.89
CA GLU A 126 -11.22 -0.80 0.25
C GLU A 126 -10.76 -1.81 1.29
N GLY A 127 -10.27 -2.97 0.84
CA GLY A 127 -9.74 -3.98 1.74
C GLY A 127 -8.50 -3.51 2.47
N VAL A 128 -7.61 -2.79 1.78
CA VAL A 128 -6.42 -2.21 2.41
C VAL A 128 -6.83 -1.16 3.43
N ASP A 129 -7.76 -0.28 3.07
CA ASP A 129 -8.26 0.74 3.99
C ASP A 129 -8.89 0.11 5.23
N GLY A 130 -9.68 -0.95 5.04
CA GLY A 130 -10.28 -1.69 6.14
C GLY A 130 -9.25 -2.35 7.04
N ALA A 131 -8.17 -2.88 6.45
CA ALA A 131 -7.09 -3.48 7.23
C ALA A 131 -6.40 -2.43 8.08
N VAL A 132 -6.20 -1.23 7.55
CA VAL A 132 -5.60 -0.13 8.31
C VAL A 132 -6.53 0.27 9.45
N ALA A 133 -7.83 0.41 9.18
CA ALA A 133 -8.79 0.76 10.23
C ALA A 133 -8.78 -0.28 11.35
N ALA A 134 -8.67 -1.54 11.00
CA ALA A 134 -8.65 -2.63 11.98
C ALA A 134 -7.43 -2.56 12.90
N LEU A 135 -6.31 -1.98 12.42
CA LEU A 135 -5.12 -1.83 13.25
C LEU A 135 -5.38 -0.98 14.49
N PHE A 136 -6.32 -0.06 14.41
CA PHE A 136 -6.61 0.84 15.53
C PHE A 136 -7.62 0.26 16.51
N GLY A 137 -7.96 -1.03 16.36
CA GLY A 137 -8.79 -1.72 17.32
C GLY A 137 -10.22 -1.26 17.38
N HIS A 138 -10.77 -0.82 16.30
CA HIS A 138 -12.17 -0.39 16.26
C HIS A 138 -13.10 -1.57 16.41
N LYS A 139 -14.13 -1.37 17.15
CA LYS A 139 -15.12 -2.40 17.43
C LYS A 139 -16.38 -2.14 16.66
#